data_f09854316e3ab2739c864c7502f156e1
#
_entry.id   f09854316e3ab2739c864c7502f156e1
#
_cell.length_a   1.000
_cell.length_b   1.000
_cell.length_c   1.000
_cell.angle_alpha   90.00
_cell.angle_beta   90.00
_cell.angle_gamma   90.00
#
_symmetry.space_group_name_H-M   'P 1'
#
loop_
_entity.id
_entity.type
_entity.pdbx_description
1 polymer ?
#
loop_
_entity_poly.entity_id
_entity_poly.type
_entity_poly.pdbx_seq_one_letter_code
_entity_poly.pdbx_strand_id
1 'polypeptide(L)'
;IDRSFSVSGFGTVVTGTVLGGTLRRDDTVYLQGINPKPLRVRRLECYGAEVAAIQAGDRAALNLAGLDRTDVQRGLVLADRILRATSLVDATLALHAPETELGIWSQAVFLAGTAERQVRVHLLDRNRLGTGETALVQLHLQEPLPLQPGDRFVVRNSSCDVTLGGGQVLDASPLHHRRRPVRLIESLTRLIGSPLPELVALELRRARRPLTAKEIAANLNLDQEEVARAVASSPAKTLVPFDTKEGLVLVSRSYLDNLGRLLVA
;
A
#
# COMPACT_ATOMS: atom_id res chain seq x y z
N ILE A 1 -3.67 -12.38 -5.80
CA ILE A 1 -4.21 -13.54 -6.55
C ILE A 1 -3.58 -13.54 -7.93
N ASP A 2 -3.03 -14.70 -8.36
CA ASP A 2 -2.46 -14.86 -9.70
C ASP A 2 -3.34 -15.69 -10.65
N ARG A 3 -4.11 -16.65 -10.11
CA ARG A 3 -5.02 -17.50 -10.87
C ARG A 3 -6.27 -17.82 -10.07
N SER A 4 -7.36 -18.13 -10.78
CA SER A 4 -8.58 -18.70 -10.23
C SER A 4 -9.11 -19.81 -11.13
N PHE A 5 -9.64 -20.86 -10.56
CA PHE A 5 -10.25 -21.97 -11.28
C PHE A 5 -11.35 -22.62 -10.45
N SER A 6 -12.30 -23.24 -11.12
CA SER A 6 -13.36 -24.00 -10.48
C SER A 6 -12.96 -25.46 -10.39
N VAL A 7 -13.14 -26.05 -9.21
CA VAL A 7 -12.92 -27.49 -8.96
C VAL A 7 -14.27 -28.14 -8.72
N SER A 8 -14.59 -29.20 -9.50
CA SER A 8 -15.84 -29.91 -9.34
C SER A 8 -16.03 -30.43 -7.91
N GLY A 9 -17.17 -30.13 -7.30
CA GLY A 9 -17.49 -30.50 -5.94
C GLY A 9 -16.87 -29.59 -4.84
N PHE A 10 -15.89 -28.72 -5.18
CA PHE A 10 -15.19 -27.87 -4.21
C PHE A 10 -15.46 -26.37 -4.41
N GLY A 11 -15.94 -25.96 -5.60
CA GLY A 11 -16.19 -24.55 -5.91
C GLY A 11 -14.94 -23.83 -6.42
N THR A 12 -14.86 -22.53 -6.16
CA THR A 12 -13.77 -21.67 -6.66
C THR A 12 -12.53 -21.78 -5.77
N VAL A 13 -11.40 -21.99 -6.42
CA VAL A 13 -10.07 -21.99 -5.82
C VAL A 13 -9.27 -20.84 -6.41
N VAL A 14 -8.57 -20.10 -5.56
CA VAL A 14 -7.64 -19.04 -5.96
C VAL A 14 -6.22 -19.41 -5.55
N THR A 15 -5.24 -19.02 -6.35
CA THR A 15 -3.83 -19.18 -6.01
C THR A 15 -3.11 -17.84 -5.92
N GLY A 16 -2.09 -17.78 -5.08
CA GLY A 16 -1.29 -16.59 -4.88
C GLY A 16 -0.14 -16.81 -3.92
N THR A 17 0.56 -15.74 -3.60
CA THR A 17 1.62 -15.71 -2.60
C THR A 17 1.14 -14.97 -1.37
N VAL A 18 1.41 -15.51 -0.18
CA VAL A 18 1.13 -14.87 1.10
C VAL A 18 2.20 -13.81 1.35
N LEU A 19 1.79 -12.54 1.43
CA LEU A 19 2.72 -11.40 1.59
C LEU A 19 3.01 -11.10 3.07
N GLY A 20 2.07 -11.40 3.97
CA GLY A 20 2.22 -11.13 5.39
C GLY A 20 1.25 -11.93 6.23
N GLY A 21 1.55 -12.07 7.53
CA GLY A 21 0.69 -12.74 8.50
C GLY A 21 0.65 -14.26 8.36
N THR A 22 -0.37 -14.83 8.99
CA THR A 22 -0.67 -16.28 8.97
C THR A 22 -2.17 -16.44 8.74
N LEU A 23 -2.55 -17.33 7.83
CA LEU A 23 -3.95 -17.66 7.53
C LEU A 23 -4.22 -19.14 7.86
N ARG A 24 -5.36 -19.40 8.49
CA ARG A 24 -5.81 -20.73 8.91
C ARG A 24 -7.12 -21.09 8.24
N ARG A 25 -7.44 -22.37 8.28
CA ARG A 25 -8.76 -22.85 7.94
C ARG A 25 -9.79 -22.19 8.87
N ASP A 26 -10.97 -21.90 8.29
CA ASP A 26 -12.10 -21.23 8.93
C ASP A 26 -11.92 -19.73 9.19
N ASP A 27 -10.75 -19.17 8.93
CA ASP A 27 -10.56 -17.72 8.98
C ASP A 27 -11.46 -17.02 7.94
N THR A 28 -11.80 -15.79 8.23
CA THR A 28 -12.49 -14.89 7.30
C THR A 28 -11.48 -13.98 6.63
N VAL A 29 -11.53 -13.92 5.30
CA VAL A 29 -10.75 -12.99 4.48
C VAL A 29 -11.67 -12.14 3.63
N TYR A 30 -11.19 -10.97 3.24
CA TYR A 30 -11.92 -10.04 2.38
C TYR A 30 -11.26 -10.00 1.00
N LEU A 31 -12.05 -10.30 -0.05
CA LEU A 31 -11.62 -10.04 -1.41
C LEU A 31 -11.69 -8.53 -1.64
N GLN A 32 -10.53 -7.92 -1.84
CA GLN A 32 -10.41 -6.49 -2.07
C GLN A 32 -10.90 -6.13 -3.48
N GLY A 33 -11.63 -5.02 -3.58
CA GLY A 33 -12.20 -4.53 -4.84
C GLY A 33 -13.14 -3.36 -4.57
N ILE A 34 -14.00 -3.03 -5.52
CA ILE A 34 -14.99 -1.94 -5.39
C ILE A 34 -15.95 -2.20 -4.21
N ASN A 35 -16.34 -3.46 -4.03
CA ASN A 35 -17.18 -3.92 -2.92
C ASN A 35 -16.49 -5.10 -2.23
N PRO A 36 -15.66 -4.86 -1.20
CA PRO A 36 -14.98 -5.93 -0.48
C PRO A 36 -15.96 -6.97 0.08
N LYS A 37 -15.73 -8.24 -0.22
CA LYS A 37 -16.59 -9.36 0.13
C LYS A 37 -15.93 -10.22 1.21
N PRO A 38 -16.57 -10.46 2.36
CA PRO A 38 -16.05 -11.43 3.34
C PRO A 38 -16.23 -12.85 2.83
N LEU A 39 -15.19 -13.65 2.90
CA LEU A 39 -15.14 -15.02 2.42
C LEU A 39 -14.54 -15.90 3.51
N ARG A 40 -15.13 -17.09 3.75
CA ARG A 40 -14.58 -18.07 4.69
C ARG A 40 -13.62 -19.01 3.99
N VAL A 41 -12.45 -19.22 4.57
CA VAL A 41 -11.47 -20.19 4.10
C VAL A 41 -11.93 -21.61 4.44
N ARG A 42 -12.22 -22.42 3.41
CA ARG A 42 -12.64 -23.83 3.58
C ARG A 42 -11.44 -24.77 3.63
N ARG A 43 -10.46 -24.52 2.76
CA ARG A 43 -9.30 -25.38 2.58
C ARG A 43 -8.09 -24.57 2.18
N LEU A 44 -6.94 -24.98 2.67
CA LEU A 44 -5.62 -24.41 2.39
C LEU A 44 -4.75 -25.52 1.81
N GLU A 45 -4.07 -25.24 0.70
CA GLU A 45 -3.06 -26.10 0.14
C GLU A 45 -1.77 -25.31 -0.11
N CYS A 46 -0.64 -25.92 0.22
CA CYS A 46 0.68 -25.38 -0.05
C CYS A 46 1.51 -26.47 -0.72
N TYR A 47 2.09 -26.17 -1.89
CA TYR A 47 2.85 -27.12 -2.71
C TYR A 47 2.12 -28.45 -3.00
N GLY A 48 0.78 -28.40 -3.18
CA GLY A 48 -0.03 -29.57 -3.52
C GLY A 48 -0.46 -30.43 -2.33
N ALA A 49 -0.11 -30.05 -1.11
CA ALA A 49 -0.55 -30.71 0.14
C ALA A 49 -1.51 -29.83 0.91
N GLU A 50 -2.56 -30.44 1.49
CA GLU A 50 -3.44 -29.75 2.43
C GLU A 50 -2.68 -29.43 3.73
N VAL A 51 -2.83 -28.18 4.19
CA VAL A 51 -2.15 -27.66 5.39
C VAL A 51 -3.14 -27.00 6.33
N ALA A 52 -2.82 -26.97 7.62
CA ALA A 52 -3.67 -26.30 8.63
C ALA A 52 -3.52 -24.78 8.63
N ALA A 53 -2.36 -24.28 8.20
CA ALA A 53 -2.05 -22.86 8.13
C ALA A 53 -1.03 -22.58 7.01
N ILE A 54 -1.05 -21.36 6.50
CA ILE A 54 -0.05 -20.80 5.58
C ILE A 54 0.48 -19.48 6.15
N GLN A 55 1.71 -19.13 5.80
CA GLN A 55 2.39 -17.95 6.33
C GLN A 55 3.08 -17.14 5.24
N ALA A 56 3.57 -15.96 5.61
CA ALA A 56 4.31 -15.08 4.70
C ALA A 56 5.44 -15.84 3.97
N GLY A 57 5.48 -15.70 2.65
CA GLY A 57 6.41 -16.41 1.75
C GLY A 57 5.82 -17.68 1.10
N ASP A 58 4.75 -18.26 1.64
CA ASP A 58 4.12 -19.44 1.07
C ASP A 58 3.41 -19.12 -0.24
N ARG A 59 3.51 -20.06 -1.17
CA ARG A 59 2.64 -20.12 -2.35
C ARG A 59 1.49 -21.05 -2.07
N ALA A 60 0.28 -20.50 -2.06
CA ALA A 60 -0.89 -21.20 -1.58
C ALA A 60 -2.04 -21.25 -2.59
N ALA A 61 -2.87 -22.29 -2.44
CA ALA A 61 -4.19 -22.38 -3.04
C ALA A 61 -5.25 -22.35 -1.94
N LEU A 62 -6.26 -21.52 -2.13
CA LEU A 62 -7.33 -21.26 -1.17
C LEU A 62 -8.67 -21.63 -1.78
N ASN A 63 -9.40 -22.54 -1.14
CA ASN A 63 -10.81 -22.74 -1.42
C ASN A 63 -11.64 -21.81 -0.53
N LEU A 64 -12.44 -20.94 -1.14
CA LEU A 64 -13.18 -19.89 -0.46
C LEU A 64 -14.69 -20.11 -0.60
N ALA A 65 -15.42 -20.06 0.51
CA ALA A 65 -16.86 -20.19 0.52
C ALA A 65 -17.54 -18.95 -0.06
N GLY A 66 -18.52 -19.16 -0.96
CA GLY A 66 -19.33 -18.05 -1.50
C GLY A 66 -18.60 -17.18 -2.53
N LEU A 67 -17.48 -17.66 -3.08
CA LEU A 67 -16.74 -16.99 -4.12
C LEU A 67 -17.12 -17.58 -5.49
N ASP A 68 -17.63 -16.73 -6.37
CA ASP A 68 -17.84 -17.08 -7.77
C ASP A 68 -16.57 -16.77 -8.58
N ARG A 69 -16.27 -17.62 -9.57
CA ARG A 69 -15.09 -17.43 -10.41
C ARG A 69 -15.13 -16.09 -11.16
N THR A 70 -16.31 -15.60 -11.50
CA THR A 70 -16.53 -14.33 -12.19
C THR A 70 -16.18 -13.12 -11.32
N ASP A 71 -16.18 -13.27 -9.99
CA ASP A 71 -15.79 -12.22 -9.05
C ASP A 71 -14.26 -12.04 -8.95
N VAL A 72 -13.49 -13.01 -9.48
CA VAL A 72 -12.05 -13.07 -9.31
C VAL A 72 -11.31 -12.71 -10.58
N GLN A 73 -10.48 -11.69 -10.48
CA GLN A 73 -9.53 -11.31 -11.51
C GLN A 73 -8.09 -11.41 -10.98
N ARG A 74 -7.15 -11.63 -11.88
CA ARG A 74 -5.73 -11.54 -11.55
C ARG A 74 -5.41 -10.13 -11.02
N GLY A 75 -4.60 -10.06 -9.98
CA GLY A 75 -4.22 -8.79 -9.37
C GLY A 75 -5.09 -8.37 -8.19
N LEU A 76 -6.21 -9.04 -7.92
CA LEU A 76 -6.96 -8.83 -6.69
C LEU A 76 -6.20 -9.35 -5.48
N VAL A 77 -6.48 -8.78 -4.32
CA VAL A 77 -5.83 -9.10 -3.04
C VAL A 77 -6.88 -9.71 -2.09
N LEU A 78 -6.47 -10.70 -1.31
CA LEU A 78 -7.17 -11.17 -0.13
C LEU A 78 -6.46 -10.64 1.10
N ALA A 79 -7.20 -10.14 2.06
CA ALA A 79 -6.66 -9.69 3.34
C ALA A 79 -7.62 -10.03 4.48
N ASP A 80 -7.12 -10.07 5.70
CA ASP A 80 -7.89 -10.29 6.94
C ASP A 80 -8.83 -9.13 7.30
N ARG A 81 -8.71 -8.02 6.58
CA ARG A 81 -9.49 -6.78 6.75
C ARG A 81 -9.75 -6.10 5.42
N ILE A 82 -10.62 -5.10 5.44
CA ILE A 82 -10.83 -4.21 4.29
C ILE A 82 -9.66 -3.22 4.23
N LEU A 83 -8.95 -3.22 3.10
CA LEU A 83 -7.86 -2.31 2.83
C LEU A 83 -8.36 -1.07 2.08
N ARG A 84 -7.73 0.05 2.33
CA ARG A 84 -7.98 1.28 1.59
C ARG A 84 -7.35 1.19 0.20
N ALA A 85 -8.18 1.24 -0.83
CA ALA A 85 -7.70 1.31 -2.20
C ALA A 85 -7.42 2.77 -2.59
N THR A 86 -6.38 2.98 -3.39
CA THR A 86 -5.95 4.29 -3.88
C THR A 86 -5.72 4.28 -5.39
N SER A 87 -6.08 5.37 -6.04
CA SER A 87 -5.72 5.66 -7.43
C SER A 87 -4.59 6.69 -7.55
N LEU A 88 -4.08 7.17 -6.42
CA LEU A 88 -3.06 8.20 -6.38
C LEU A 88 -1.94 7.79 -5.41
N VAL A 89 -0.69 7.81 -5.88
CA VAL A 89 0.46 7.33 -5.12
C VAL A 89 1.65 8.26 -5.33
N ASP A 90 2.32 8.68 -4.26
CA ASP A 90 3.64 9.28 -4.35
C ASP A 90 4.72 8.21 -4.19
N ALA A 91 5.72 8.23 -5.07
CA ALA A 91 6.71 7.17 -5.15
C ALA A 91 8.08 7.68 -5.64
N THR A 92 9.10 6.85 -5.46
CA THR A 92 10.33 6.95 -6.27
C THR A 92 10.16 6.14 -7.55
N LEU A 93 10.76 6.60 -8.65
CA LEU A 93 10.83 5.86 -9.92
C LEU A 93 12.25 5.95 -10.48
N ALA A 94 12.92 4.81 -10.62
CA ALA A 94 14.19 4.66 -11.30
C ALA A 94 13.95 4.14 -12.72
N LEU A 95 14.51 4.81 -13.73
CA LEU A 95 14.42 4.43 -15.13
C LEU A 95 15.68 3.66 -15.55
N HIS A 96 15.49 2.47 -16.11
CA HIS A 96 16.57 1.57 -16.48
C HIS A 96 16.61 1.22 -17.96
N ALA A 97 15.49 1.37 -18.68
CA ALA A 97 15.43 1.06 -20.11
C ALA A 97 16.41 1.94 -20.91
N PRO A 98 17.23 1.36 -21.79
CA PRO A 98 18.17 2.11 -22.62
C PRO A 98 17.43 3.10 -23.53
N GLU A 99 18.06 4.24 -23.79
CA GLU A 99 17.57 5.25 -24.73
C GLU A 99 16.11 5.68 -24.52
N THR A 100 15.64 5.60 -23.25
CA THR A 100 14.26 5.91 -22.88
C THR A 100 14.23 7.17 -22.02
N GLU A 101 13.27 8.03 -22.30
CA GLU A 101 12.98 9.22 -21.52
C GLU A 101 11.49 9.30 -21.19
N LEU A 102 11.15 9.58 -19.96
CA LEU A 102 9.80 9.91 -19.53
C LEU A 102 9.67 11.41 -19.32
N GLY A 103 8.67 12.01 -19.98
CA GLY A 103 8.26 13.39 -19.72
C GLY A 103 7.22 13.49 -18.62
N ILE A 104 6.81 14.72 -18.34
CA ILE A 104 5.68 14.97 -17.44
C ILE A 104 4.43 14.35 -18.06
N TRP A 105 3.63 13.61 -17.26
CA TRP A 105 2.40 12.94 -17.69
C TRP A 105 2.58 11.82 -18.73
N SER A 106 3.71 11.15 -18.72
CA SER A 106 3.89 9.95 -19.54
C SER A 106 2.90 8.86 -19.16
N GLN A 107 2.38 8.16 -20.16
CA GLN A 107 1.54 6.98 -19.97
C GLN A 107 2.42 5.73 -19.87
N ALA A 108 2.03 4.83 -19.00
CA ALA A 108 2.76 3.60 -18.75
C ALA A 108 1.82 2.52 -18.15
N VAL A 109 2.34 1.33 -17.96
CA VAL A 109 1.69 0.23 -17.23
C VAL A 109 2.40 0.03 -15.91
N PHE A 110 1.64 0.09 -14.83
CA PHE A 110 2.08 -0.12 -13.44
C PHE A 110 1.82 -1.56 -13.04
N LEU A 111 2.82 -2.23 -12.49
CA LEU A 111 2.74 -3.61 -12.00
C LEU A 111 3.17 -3.65 -10.53
N ALA A 112 2.27 -4.11 -9.66
CA ALA A 112 2.56 -4.35 -8.25
C ALA A 112 2.01 -5.71 -7.84
N GLY A 113 2.86 -6.59 -7.32
CA GLY A 113 2.49 -7.98 -7.11
C GLY A 113 2.02 -8.66 -8.40
N THR A 114 0.75 -9.04 -8.45
CA THR A 114 0.10 -9.61 -9.64
C THR A 114 -0.85 -8.64 -10.34
N ALA A 115 -1.01 -7.44 -9.80
CA ALA A 115 -1.87 -6.40 -10.38
C ALA A 115 -1.16 -5.69 -11.53
N GLU A 116 -1.94 -5.35 -12.56
CA GLU A 116 -1.54 -4.58 -13.72
C GLU A 116 -2.56 -3.46 -13.94
N ARG A 117 -2.10 -2.19 -14.01
CA ARG A 117 -2.96 -1.02 -14.19
C ARG A 117 -2.33 -0.02 -15.13
N GLN A 118 -3.14 0.62 -15.94
CA GLN A 118 -2.73 1.80 -16.68
C GLN A 118 -2.43 2.93 -15.70
N VAL A 119 -1.34 3.66 -15.93
CA VAL A 119 -0.88 4.73 -15.07
C VAL A 119 -0.44 5.94 -15.87
N ARG A 120 -0.68 7.13 -15.31
CA ARG A 120 -0.06 8.37 -15.78
C ARG A 120 1.00 8.79 -14.77
N VAL A 121 2.23 8.93 -15.23
CA VAL A 121 3.39 9.30 -14.41
C VAL A 121 3.54 10.82 -14.40
N HIS A 122 3.36 11.45 -13.26
CA HIS A 122 3.62 12.88 -13.07
C HIS A 122 4.96 13.07 -12.36
N LEU A 123 5.97 13.61 -13.05
CA LEU A 123 7.26 13.92 -12.46
C LEU A 123 7.13 15.12 -11.50
N LEU A 124 7.54 14.97 -10.23
CA LEU A 124 7.39 16.00 -9.20
C LEU A 124 8.61 16.92 -9.08
N ASP A 125 9.80 16.40 -9.29
CA ASP A 125 11.08 17.10 -9.04
C ASP A 125 11.78 17.59 -10.32
N ARG A 126 11.37 17.10 -11.49
CA ARG A 126 11.99 17.41 -12.79
C ARG A 126 10.99 17.40 -13.95
N ASN A 127 11.41 17.81 -15.15
CA ASN A 127 10.57 17.79 -16.35
C ASN A 127 10.74 16.50 -17.17
N ARG A 128 11.90 15.86 -17.06
CA ARG A 128 12.28 14.67 -17.81
C ARG A 128 13.05 13.71 -16.90
N LEU A 129 12.86 12.44 -17.09
CA LEU A 129 13.57 11.37 -16.41
C LEU A 129 14.23 10.48 -17.47
N GLY A 130 15.55 10.48 -17.51
CA GLY A 130 16.35 9.69 -18.42
C GLY A 130 16.81 8.37 -17.84
N THR A 131 17.38 7.53 -18.71
CA THR A 131 17.97 6.24 -18.33
C THR A 131 19.04 6.40 -17.24
N GLY A 132 18.99 5.56 -16.21
CA GLY A 132 19.90 5.58 -15.07
C GLY A 132 19.57 6.60 -13.99
N GLU A 133 18.54 7.42 -14.18
CA GLU A 133 18.11 8.41 -13.21
C GLU A 133 16.97 7.91 -12.33
N THR A 134 16.81 8.56 -11.17
CA THR A 134 15.68 8.36 -10.26
C THR A 134 14.98 9.68 -10.00
N ALA A 135 13.64 9.68 -10.03
CA ALA A 135 12.80 10.85 -9.77
C ALA A 135 11.77 10.57 -8.67
N LEU A 136 11.27 11.65 -8.06
CA LEU A 136 10.03 11.63 -7.30
C LEU A 136 8.86 11.80 -8.27
N VAL A 137 7.87 10.92 -8.14
CA VAL A 137 6.71 10.86 -9.03
C VAL A 137 5.41 10.80 -8.25
N GLN A 138 4.35 11.35 -8.82
CA GLN A 138 2.98 11.02 -8.45
C GLN A 138 2.39 10.14 -9.55
N LEU A 139 1.95 8.95 -9.18
CA LEU A 139 1.37 7.96 -10.06
C LEU A 139 -0.16 8.05 -9.99
N HIS A 140 -0.80 8.25 -11.13
CA HIS A 140 -2.26 8.30 -11.27
C HIS A 140 -2.73 7.00 -11.92
N LEU A 141 -3.18 6.06 -11.11
CA LEU A 141 -3.70 4.77 -11.54
C LEU A 141 -5.11 4.94 -12.12
N GLN A 142 -5.41 4.27 -13.21
CA GLN A 142 -6.74 4.29 -13.83
C GLN A 142 -7.78 3.63 -12.92
N GLU A 143 -7.39 2.55 -12.24
CA GLU A 143 -8.23 1.84 -11.27
C GLU A 143 -7.51 1.75 -9.92
N PRO A 144 -8.23 1.91 -8.80
CA PRO A 144 -7.62 1.89 -7.49
C PRO A 144 -7.07 0.51 -7.13
N LEU A 145 -5.96 0.51 -6.36
CA LEU A 145 -5.32 -0.67 -5.79
C LEU A 145 -5.11 -0.47 -4.28
N PRO A 146 -5.18 -1.54 -3.48
CA PRO A 146 -4.75 -1.50 -2.08
C PRO A 146 -3.22 -1.55 -2.03
N LEU A 147 -2.61 -0.39 -1.88
CA LEU A 147 -1.17 -0.20 -1.77
C LEU A 147 -0.80 0.31 -0.37
N GLN A 148 0.44 0.08 0.04
CA GLN A 148 0.99 0.58 1.28
C GLN A 148 2.37 1.19 1.05
N PRO A 149 2.83 2.10 1.94
CA PRO A 149 4.19 2.59 1.90
C PRO A 149 5.19 1.43 1.97
N GLY A 150 6.22 1.46 1.12
CA GLY A 150 7.19 0.38 1.01
C GLY A 150 6.92 -0.61 -0.12
N ASP A 151 5.71 -0.67 -0.68
CA ASP A 151 5.40 -1.54 -1.81
C ASP A 151 6.29 -1.22 -3.01
N ARG A 152 6.84 -2.28 -3.60
CA ARG A 152 7.65 -2.18 -4.81
C ARG A 152 6.78 -2.39 -6.05
N PHE A 153 7.12 -1.66 -7.10
CA PHE A 153 6.43 -1.77 -8.37
C PHE A 153 7.40 -1.72 -9.55
N VAL A 154 6.92 -2.18 -10.68
CA VAL A 154 7.58 -2.09 -11.97
C VAL A 154 6.72 -1.24 -12.90
N VAL A 155 7.36 -0.49 -13.79
CA VAL A 155 6.70 0.29 -14.84
C VAL A 155 7.13 -0.24 -16.19
N ARG A 156 6.15 -0.51 -17.06
CA ARG A 156 6.37 -0.90 -18.45
C ARG A 156 5.80 0.16 -19.38
N ASN A 157 6.24 0.13 -20.64
CA ASN A 157 5.64 1.00 -21.66
C ASN A 157 4.18 0.61 -21.94
N SER A 158 3.44 1.43 -22.66
CA SER A 158 2.00 1.25 -22.91
C SER A 158 1.66 -0.04 -23.67
N SER A 159 2.57 -0.55 -24.52
CA SER A 159 2.43 -1.84 -25.21
C SER A 159 2.79 -3.04 -24.34
N CYS A 160 3.31 -2.81 -23.15
CA CYS A 160 3.68 -3.83 -22.18
C CYS A 160 4.75 -4.82 -22.67
N ASP A 161 5.63 -4.40 -23.62
CA ASP A 161 6.72 -5.20 -24.17
C ASP A 161 8.10 -4.81 -23.60
N VAL A 162 8.27 -3.56 -23.15
CA VAL A 162 9.52 -3.07 -22.54
C VAL A 162 9.31 -2.69 -21.09
N THR A 163 10.16 -3.21 -20.21
CA THR A 163 10.25 -2.75 -18.82
C THR A 163 11.04 -1.46 -18.78
N LEU A 164 10.39 -0.37 -18.39
CA LEU A 164 11.01 0.96 -18.32
C LEU A 164 11.87 1.11 -17.07
N GLY A 165 11.37 0.62 -15.93
CA GLY A 165 12.02 0.76 -14.65
C GLY A 165 11.13 0.29 -13.51
N GLY A 166 11.37 0.82 -12.33
CA GLY A 166 10.57 0.49 -11.15
C GLY A 166 10.88 1.42 -9.98
N GLY A 167 10.17 1.20 -8.88
CA GLY A 167 10.33 2.07 -7.72
C GLY A 167 9.64 1.53 -6.47
N GLN A 168 9.47 2.43 -5.53
CA GLN A 168 8.85 2.14 -4.24
C GLN A 168 7.81 3.21 -3.89
N VAL A 169 6.67 2.77 -3.38
CA VAL A 169 5.62 3.63 -2.83
C VAL A 169 6.15 4.32 -1.57
N LEU A 170 6.08 5.63 -1.55
CA LEU A 170 6.40 6.46 -0.38
C LEU A 170 5.13 6.80 0.40
N ASP A 171 4.05 7.07 -0.32
CA ASP A 171 2.77 7.46 0.23
C ASP A 171 1.63 6.91 -0.64
N ALA A 172 0.77 6.11 -0.03
CA ALA A 172 -0.40 5.50 -0.68
C ALA A 172 -1.70 6.32 -0.50
N SER A 173 -1.63 7.49 0.09
CA SER A 173 -2.78 8.39 0.31
C SER A 173 -2.42 9.86 0.13
N PRO A 174 -1.63 10.22 -0.91
CA PRO A 174 -1.20 11.59 -1.08
C PRO A 174 -2.38 12.50 -1.47
N LEU A 175 -2.19 13.80 -1.26
CA LEU A 175 -3.01 14.81 -1.90
C LEU A 175 -2.57 14.97 -3.37
N HIS A 176 -3.49 15.42 -4.20
CA HIS A 176 -3.15 15.77 -5.59
C HIS A 176 -2.20 16.98 -5.63
N HIS A 177 -1.06 16.82 -6.28
CA HIS A 177 -0.04 17.88 -6.38
C HIS A 177 -0.17 18.62 -7.72
N ARG A 178 -0.48 19.91 -7.67
CA ARG A 178 -0.65 20.75 -8.89
C ARG A 178 0.66 21.26 -9.47
N ARG A 179 1.68 21.48 -8.64
CA ARG A 179 3.02 22.00 -9.03
C ARG A 179 4.05 21.51 -8.02
N ARG A 180 5.32 21.66 -8.33
CA ARG A 180 6.51 21.29 -7.53
C ARG A 180 6.67 22.20 -6.29
N PRO A 181 6.04 21.92 -5.16
CA PRO A 181 6.33 22.69 -3.96
C PRO A 181 7.66 22.15 -3.39
N VAL A 182 8.65 22.99 -3.20
CA VAL A 182 9.94 22.62 -2.59
C VAL A 182 9.73 21.82 -1.30
N ARG A 183 8.81 22.27 -0.46
CA ARG A 183 8.45 21.58 0.80
C ARG A 183 7.91 20.16 0.61
N LEU A 184 7.21 19.89 -0.49
CA LEU A 184 6.74 18.55 -0.81
C LEU A 184 7.91 17.63 -1.16
N ILE A 185 8.77 18.09 -2.07
CA ILE A 185 9.97 17.35 -2.51
C ILE A 185 10.84 17.02 -1.30
N GLU A 186 11.12 17.98 -0.42
CA GLU A 186 11.86 17.74 0.83
C GLU A 186 11.16 16.72 1.72
N SER A 187 9.83 16.81 1.84
CA SER A 187 9.04 15.87 2.64
C SER A 187 9.11 14.45 2.08
N LEU A 188 8.92 14.28 0.76
CA LEU A 188 8.99 12.98 0.10
C LEU A 188 10.42 12.41 0.11
N THR A 189 11.43 13.25 -0.08
CA THR A 189 12.83 12.81 0.01
C THR A 189 13.15 12.24 1.39
N ARG A 190 12.60 12.83 2.46
CA ARG A 190 12.76 12.29 3.83
C ARG A 190 12.08 10.93 4.01
N LEU A 191 11.04 10.62 3.23
CA LEU A 191 10.37 9.33 3.32
C LEU A 191 11.13 8.20 2.61
N ILE A 192 12.11 8.52 1.78
CA ILE A 192 12.93 7.50 1.11
C ILE A 192 13.73 6.73 2.17
N GLY A 193 13.41 5.44 2.34
CA GLY A 193 14.05 4.60 3.35
C GLY A 193 13.70 4.94 4.80
N SER A 194 12.71 5.83 5.03
CA SER A 194 12.28 6.20 6.37
C SER A 194 11.65 5.03 7.12
N PRO A 195 11.94 4.91 8.41
CA PRO A 195 11.28 3.93 9.26
C PRO A 195 9.80 4.30 9.48
N LEU A 196 9.00 3.29 9.79
CA LEU A 196 7.55 3.43 9.98
C LEU A 196 7.12 4.56 10.94
N PRO A 197 7.85 4.89 12.03
CA PRO A 197 7.51 6.04 12.88
C PRO A 197 7.40 7.38 12.15
N GLU A 198 8.18 7.60 11.10
CA GLU A 198 8.10 8.84 10.32
C GLU A 198 6.85 8.90 9.44
N LEU A 199 6.40 7.77 8.91
CA LEU A 199 5.13 7.67 8.19
C LEU A 199 3.95 7.96 9.12
N VAL A 200 3.97 7.43 10.34
CA VAL A 200 2.98 7.73 11.39
C VAL A 200 2.97 9.23 11.71
N ALA A 201 4.14 9.85 11.86
CA ALA A 201 4.27 11.29 12.10
C ALA A 201 3.72 12.11 10.91
N LEU A 202 3.88 11.65 9.68
CA LEU A 202 3.32 12.29 8.50
C LEU A 202 1.79 12.27 8.52
N GLU A 203 1.18 11.12 8.84
CA GLU A 203 -0.27 11.00 8.94
C GLU A 203 -0.85 11.96 10.01
N LEU A 204 -0.23 12.04 11.17
CA LEU A 204 -0.63 12.98 12.23
C LEU A 204 -0.50 14.46 11.80
N ARG A 205 0.56 14.80 11.06
CA ARG A 205 0.73 16.17 10.53
C ARG A 205 -0.35 16.52 9.50
N ARG A 206 -0.77 15.55 8.68
CA ARG A 206 -1.84 15.73 7.68
C ARG A 206 -3.21 15.90 8.32
N ALA A 207 -3.51 15.06 9.28
CA ALA A 207 -4.79 15.06 9.98
C ALA A 207 -5.01 16.36 10.77
N ARG A 208 -3.94 17.00 11.25
CA ARG A 208 -3.98 18.18 12.14
C ARG A 208 -4.90 17.98 13.35
N ARG A 209 -5.03 16.74 13.80
CA ARG A 209 -5.79 16.32 14.98
C ARG A 209 -5.17 15.05 15.56
N PRO A 210 -5.52 14.69 16.80
CA PRO A 210 -5.22 13.35 17.32
C PRO A 210 -5.79 12.25 16.43
N LEU A 211 -5.07 11.14 16.27
CA LEU A 211 -5.53 9.93 15.58
C LEU A 211 -5.35 8.73 16.49
N THR A 212 -6.29 7.79 16.42
CA THR A 212 -6.12 6.48 17.04
C THR A 212 -5.13 5.63 16.24
N ALA A 213 -4.46 4.68 16.92
CA ALA A 213 -3.60 3.71 16.23
C ALA A 213 -4.38 2.94 15.15
N LYS A 214 -5.67 2.69 15.37
CA LYS A 214 -6.58 2.05 14.42
C LYS A 214 -6.79 2.90 13.15
N GLU A 215 -7.02 4.21 13.30
CA GLU A 215 -7.17 5.12 12.15
C GLU A 215 -5.89 5.20 11.32
N ILE A 216 -4.72 5.28 11.98
CA ILE A 216 -3.43 5.32 11.31
C ILE A 216 -3.17 4.01 10.57
N ALA A 217 -3.42 2.87 11.22
CA ALA A 217 -3.29 1.55 10.60
C ALA A 217 -4.17 1.43 9.35
N ALA A 218 -5.43 1.86 9.43
CA ALA A 218 -6.34 1.87 8.29
C ALA A 218 -5.87 2.79 7.15
N ASN A 219 -5.34 3.97 7.47
CA ASN A 219 -4.84 4.92 6.47
C ASN A 219 -3.61 4.42 5.73
N LEU A 220 -2.73 3.70 6.43
CA LEU A 220 -1.47 3.17 5.89
C LEU A 220 -1.59 1.72 5.37
N ASN A 221 -2.77 1.09 5.48
CA ASN A 221 -3.00 -0.33 5.19
C ASN A 221 -2.12 -1.27 6.03
N LEU A 222 -1.72 -0.84 7.23
CA LEU A 222 -0.89 -1.58 8.16
C LEU A 222 -1.73 -2.27 9.24
N ASP A 223 -1.10 -3.18 9.99
CA ASP A 223 -1.68 -3.72 11.20
C ASP A 223 -1.59 -2.70 12.35
N GLN A 224 -2.57 -2.72 13.26
CA GLN A 224 -2.57 -1.87 14.45
C GLN A 224 -1.37 -2.16 15.37
N GLU A 225 -0.96 -3.42 15.46
CA GLU A 225 0.23 -3.83 16.23
C GLU A 225 1.53 -3.30 15.61
N GLU A 226 1.61 -3.22 14.28
CA GLU A 226 2.76 -2.62 13.59
C GLU A 226 2.87 -1.12 13.90
N VAL A 227 1.74 -0.41 13.90
CA VAL A 227 1.70 1.01 14.30
C VAL A 227 2.11 1.16 15.76
N ALA A 228 1.60 0.32 16.68
CA ALA A 228 1.96 0.38 18.09
C ALA A 228 3.47 0.11 18.31
N ARG A 229 4.04 -0.89 17.63
CA ARG A 229 5.49 -1.17 17.65
C ARG A 229 6.32 -0.01 17.11
N ALA A 230 5.86 0.61 16.02
CA ALA A 230 6.52 1.77 15.44
C ALA A 230 6.56 2.96 16.40
N VAL A 231 5.46 3.21 17.10
CA VAL A 231 5.37 4.26 18.12
C VAL A 231 6.31 3.98 19.29
N ALA A 232 6.33 2.75 19.79
CA ALA A 232 7.21 2.33 20.88
C ALA A 232 8.71 2.49 20.53
N SER A 233 9.07 2.29 19.25
CA SER A 233 10.44 2.46 18.75
C SER A 233 10.80 3.91 18.35
N SER A 234 9.80 4.81 18.36
CA SER A 234 10.01 6.21 17.96
C SER A 234 10.77 7.00 19.02
N PRO A 235 11.73 7.86 18.62
CA PRO A 235 12.29 8.84 19.56
C PRO A 235 11.16 9.68 20.13
N ALA A 236 11.04 9.77 21.46
CA ALA A 236 9.96 10.41 22.22
C ALA A 236 9.67 11.90 21.89
N LYS A 237 10.42 12.47 20.96
CA LYS A 237 10.34 13.89 20.58
C LYS A 237 9.29 14.22 19.53
N THR A 238 8.82 13.26 18.72
CA THR A 238 7.99 13.54 17.55
C THR A 238 6.55 13.09 17.74
N LEU A 239 6.35 11.93 18.37
CA LEU A 239 5.06 11.32 18.63
C LEU A 239 4.78 11.27 20.13
N VAL A 240 3.58 11.63 20.54
CA VAL A 240 3.15 11.58 21.94
C VAL A 240 1.96 10.62 22.02
N PRO A 241 2.14 9.45 22.64
CA PRO A 241 1.07 8.49 22.85
C PRO A 241 0.24 8.84 24.10
N PHE A 242 -1.07 8.59 24.01
CA PHE A 242 -2.02 8.67 25.12
C PHE A 242 -2.86 7.42 25.14
N ASP A 243 -2.87 6.72 26.26
CA ASP A 243 -3.78 5.60 26.47
C ASP A 243 -5.16 6.12 26.87
N THR A 244 -6.17 5.77 26.09
CA THR A 244 -7.56 6.16 26.32
C THR A 244 -8.45 4.92 26.44
N LYS A 245 -9.71 5.11 26.87
CA LYS A 245 -10.70 4.02 26.91
C LYS A 245 -10.98 3.44 25.50
N GLU A 246 -10.72 4.20 24.46
CA GLU A 246 -10.92 3.81 23.05
C GLU A 246 -9.64 3.23 22.41
N GLY A 247 -8.56 3.09 23.21
CA GLY A 247 -7.26 2.57 22.78
C GLY A 247 -6.18 3.65 22.69
N LEU A 248 -5.07 3.31 22.03
CA LEU A 248 -3.92 4.17 21.88
C LEU A 248 -4.22 5.34 20.90
N VAL A 249 -4.16 6.55 21.41
CA VAL A 249 -4.30 7.80 20.64
C VAL A 249 -2.93 8.46 20.50
N LEU A 250 -2.62 8.92 19.31
CA LEU A 250 -1.35 9.54 18.97
C LEU A 250 -1.54 11.00 18.60
N VAL A 251 -0.60 11.82 19.06
CA VAL A 251 -0.58 13.24 18.78
C VAL A 251 0.84 13.66 18.36
N SER A 252 0.95 14.53 17.36
CA SER A 252 2.27 15.10 17.04
C SER A 252 2.66 16.15 18.07
N ARG A 253 3.95 16.21 18.42
CA ARG A 253 4.48 17.22 19.35
C ARG A 253 4.13 18.64 18.88
N SER A 254 4.26 18.91 17.58
CA SER A 254 3.93 20.22 17.00
C SER A 254 2.47 20.63 17.18
N TYR A 255 1.55 19.66 17.20
CA TYR A 255 0.13 19.93 17.48
C TYR A 255 -0.08 20.33 18.94
N LEU A 256 0.55 19.63 19.88
CA LEU A 256 0.49 19.96 21.31
C LEU A 256 1.10 21.34 21.60
N ASP A 257 2.25 21.65 21.01
CA ASP A 257 2.91 22.95 21.16
C ASP A 257 2.03 24.10 20.63
N ASN A 258 1.30 23.87 19.53
CA ASN A 258 0.36 24.85 19.00
C ASN A 258 -0.87 25.02 19.90
N LEU A 259 -1.42 23.92 20.45
CA LEU A 259 -2.51 23.99 21.43
C LEU A 259 -2.08 24.75 22.69
N GLY A 260 -0.87 24.47 23.21
CA GLY A 260 -0.33 25.16 24.36
C GLY A 260 -0.22 26.70 24.16
N ARG A 261 0.19 27.12 22.95
CA ARG A 261 0.24 28.55 22.61
C ARG A 261 -1.13 29.22 22.55
N LEU A 262 -2.16 28.49 22.07
CA LEU A 262 -3.53 28.99 21.97
C LEU A 262 -4.23 29.08 23.34
N LEU A 263 -3.81 28.26 24.31
CA LEU A 263 -4.37 28.29 25.68
C LEU A 263 -3.72 29.30 26.58
N VAL A 264 -2.55 29.84 26.20
CA VAL A 264 -1.80 30.84 26.99
C VAL A 264 -1.96 32.27 26.43
N ALA A 265 -2.57 32.41 25.25
CA ALA A 265 -2.90 33.69 24.62
C ALA A 265 -4.33 34.13 24.96
#